data_71f56c7a2a9a9657ae53570bf2c62adf
#
_entry.id   71f56c7a2a9a9657ae53570bf2c62adf
#
_cell.length_a   1.000
_cell.length_b   1.000
_cell.length_c   1.000
_cell.angle_alpha   90.00
_cell.angle_beta   90.00
_cell.angle_gamma   90.00
#
_symmetry.space_group_name_H-M   'P 1'
#
loop_
_entity.id
_entity.type
_entity.pdbx_description
1 polymer ?
#
loop_
_entity_poly.entity_id
_entity_poly.type
_entity_poly.pdbx_seq_one_letter_code
_entity_poly.pdbx_strand_id
1 'polypeptide(L)'
;MKYQYFIIFIGFLFSFNIHSNDLSLEYVDIAGVQFKVIKNGESNRNFIWIHGDEKTAEILLKRHLKDNYGTAFLIENSEREVFINGYVMDPNRIFSNVGAEKNLIKLNDKISKTAVDKTVDLIANDKEKFFDKITPPNGGLLIALHNNLRDYSIDKEIPFSTEVSLKNSDHPHHHNFFICTNRDDYNLLSKSPYNVVLQDIQPKKDNGSLSWFIARKGVRFINIETRLGYLSIQTKMLQYIEDHLD
;
A
#
# COMPACT_ATOMS: atom_id res chain seq x y z
N MET A 1 21.78 -34.33 -72.37
CA MET A 1 20.90 -34.54 -71.22
C MET A 1 21.25 -33.46 -70.20
N LYS A 2 20.39 -32.44 -70.03
CA LYS A 2 20.57 -31.34 -69.00
C LYS A 2 19.66 -31.66 -67.83
N TYR A 3 20.24 -31.87 -66.63
CA TYR A 3 19.50 -32.02 -65.41
C TYR A 3 19.24 -30.63 -64.80
N GLN A 4 17.97 -30.22 -64.69
CA GLN A 4 17.52 -29.07 -63.92
C GLN A 4 17.27 -29.51 -62.49
N TYR A 5 18.03 -28.95 -61.55
CA TYR A 5 17.76 -29.08 -60.10
C TYR A 5 16.74 -28.06 -59.67
N PHE A 6 15.60 -28.56 -59.17
CA PHE A 6 14.55 -27.72 -58.56
C PHE A 6 14.85 -27.58 -57.06
N ILE A 7 15.25 -26.42 -56.62
CA ILE A 7 15.45 -26.14 -55.20
C ILE A 7 14.11 -25.67 -54.61
N ILE A 8 13.50 -26.53 -53.78
CA ILE A 8 12.31 -26.17 -53.00
C ILE A 8 12.75 -25.40 -51.77
N PHE A 9 12.42 -24.12 -51.72
CA PHE A 9 12.62 -23.25 -50.53
C PHE A 9 11.42 -23.44 -49.62
N ILE A 10 11.54 -24.24 -48.54
CA ILE A 10 10.53 -24.32 -47.49
C ILE A 10 10.72 -23.16 -46.54
N GLY A 11 9.93 -22.12 -46.74
CA GLY A 11 9.87 -21.00 -45.82
C GLY A 11 9.13 -21.36 -44.51
N PHE A 12 9.85 -21.50 -43.42
CA PHE A 12 9.26 -21.62 -42.09
C PHE A 12 8.75 -20.25 -41.69
N LEU A 13 7.43 -20.03 -41.76
CA LEU A 13 6.76 -18.88 -41.17
C LEU A 13 6.68 -19.09 -39.66
N PHE A 14 7.61 -18.49 -38.90
CA PHE A 14 7.46 -18.32 -37.49
C PHE A 14 6.41 -17.25 -37.22
N SER A 15 5.19 -17.66 -36.87
CA SER A 15 4.19 -16.75 -36.34
C SER A 15 4.59 -16.36 -34.92
N PHE A 16 5.21 -15.20 -34.78
CA PHE A 16 5.33 -14.55 -33.46
C PHE A 16 3.94 -14.06 -33.05
N ASN A 17 3.30 -14.80 -32.14
CA ASN A 17 2.17 -14.28 -31.40
C ASN A 17 2.68 -13.16 -30.47
N ILE A 18 2.67 -11.92 -30.94
CA ILE A 18 2.81 -10.76 -30.07
C ILE A 18 1.47 -10.69 -29.32
N HIS A 19 1.43 -11.24 -28.12
CA HIS A 19 0.40 -10.88 -27.15
C HIS A 19 0.62 -9.39 -26.83
N SER A 20 -0.16 -8.54 -27.49
CA SER A 20 -0.38 -7.19 -26.97
C SER A 20 -1.14 -7.39 -25.66
N ASN A 21 -0.44 -7.31 -24.52
CA ASN A 21 -1.09 -7.05 -23.25
C ASN A 21 -1.77 -5.67 -23.41
N ASP A 22 -3.04 -5.66 -23.79
CA ASP A 22 -3.92 -4.56 -23.59
C ASP A 22 -3.96 -4.33 -22.08
N LEU A 23 -3.13 -3.40 -21.60
CA LEU A 23 -3.16 -2.91 -20.23
C LEU A 23 -4.49 -2.15 -20.10
N SER A 24 -5.57 -2.87 -19.86
CA SER A 24 -6.80 -2.25 -19.41
C SER A 24 -6.49 -1.55 -18.11
N LEU A 25 -6.51 -0.20 -18.13
CA LEU A 25 -6.33 0.60 -16.93
C LEU A 25 -7.53 0.32 -16.02
N GLU A 26 -7.30 -0.45 -14.98
CA GLU A 26 -8.31 -0.70 -13.96
C GLU A 26 -8.12 0.33 -12.84
N TYR A 27 -9.25 0.81 -12.32
CA TYR A 27 -9.31 1.72 -11.18
C TYR A 27 -10.26 1.18 -10.13
N VAL A 28 -9.93 1.41 -8.89
CA VAL A 28 -10.83 1.24 -7.75
C VAL A 28 -11.02 2.58 -7.06
N ASP A 29 -12.19 2.78 -6.49
CA ASP A 29 -12.62 4.06 -5.94
C ASP A 29 -13.09 3.92 -4.50
N ILE A 30 -12.85 4.95 -3.69
CA ILE A 30 -13.47 5.15 -2.39
C ILE A 30 -13.88 6.62 -2.25
N ALA A 31 -15.17 6.89 -2.23
CA ALA A 31 -15.74 8.23 -2.07
C ALA A 31 -15.18 9.27 -3.08
N GLY A 32 -14.94 8.85 -4.34
CA GLY A 32 -14.39 9.67 -5.41
C GLY A 32 -12.86 9.74 -5.43
N VAL A 33 -12.16 9.12 -4.49
CA VAL A 33 -10.70 8.99 -4.51
C VAL A 33 -10.33 7.75 -5.31
N GLN A 34 -9.68 7.95 -6.45
CA GLN A 34 -9.32 6.88 -7.37
C GLN A 34 -7.94 6.30 -7.07
N PHE A 35 -7.84 4.99 -7.20
CA PHE A 35 -6.59 4.24 -7.16
C PHE A 35 -6.43 3.48 -8.47
N LYS A 36 -5.33 3.71 -9.15
CA LYS A 36 -4.91 2.93 -10.32
C LYS A 36 -4.46 1.56 -9.87
N VAL A 37 -4.96 0.52 -10.53
CA VAL A 37 -4.55 -0.86 -10.30
C VAL A 37 -3.45 -1.23 -11.27
N ILE A 38 -2.33 -1.74 -10.77
CA ILE A 38 -1.25 -2.34 -11.56
C ILE A 38 -1.12 -3.79 -11.11
N LYS A 39 -1.35 -4.71 -12.04
CA LYS A 39 -1.23 -6.16 -11.77
C LYS A 39 -0.11 -6.75 -12.61
N ASN A 40 0.75 -7.54 -11.97
CA ASN A 40 1.71 -8.40 -12.64
C ASN A 40 1.53 -9.85 -12.17
N GLY A 41 1.06 -10.72 -13.06
CA GLY A 41 0.82 -12.13 -12.77
C GLY A 41 -0.22 -12.41 -11.69
N GLU A 42 -0.26 -13.65 -11.22
CA GLU A 42 -1.12 -14.09 -10.11
C GLU A 42 -0.28 -14.19 -8.82
N SER A 43 -0.77 -13.61 -7.75
CA SER A 43 -0.09 -13.58 -6.46
C SER A 43 -1.09 -13.39 -5.32
N ASN A 44 -0.71 -13.81 -4.13
CA ASN A 44 -1.40 -13.49 -2.87
C ASN A 44 -0.84 -12.22 -2.20
N ARG A 45 -0.10 -11.39 -2.94
CA ARG A 45 0.47 -10.13 -2.46
C ARG A 45 -0.23 -8.94 -3.09
N ASN A 46 -0.79 -8.09 -2.25
CA ASN A 46 -1.31 -6.79 -2.65
C ASN A 46 -0.47 -5.68 -2.01
N PHE A 47 -0.29 -4.60 -2.76
CA PHE A 47 0.46 -3.42 -2.34
C PHE A 47 -0.43 -2.19 -2.40
N ILE A 48 -0.24 -1.24 -1.49
CA ILE A 48 -0.97 0.01 -1.52
C ILE A 48 -0.04 1.21 -1.26
N TRP A 49 -0.20 2.26 -2.07
CA TRP A 49 0.39 3.56 -1.91
C TRP A 49 -0.73 4.59 -1.82
N ILE A 50 -0.85 5.24 -0.67
CA ILE A 50 -2.04 6.00 -0.29
C ILE A 50 -1.82 7.52 -0.20
N HIS A 51 -0.57 8.00 -0.17
CA HIS A 51 -0.26 9.42 -0.13
C HIS A 51 0.52 9.84 -1.36
N GLY A 52 -0.04 10.76 -2.16
CA GLY A 52 0.51 11.16 -3.45
C GLY A 52 1.85 11.88 -3.41
N ASP A 53 2.22 12.49 -2.28
CA ASP A 53 3.50 13.16 -2.08
C ASP A 53 4.65 12.19 -1.70
N GLU A 54 4.36 10.94 -1.34
CA GLU A 54 5.33 9.93 -0.91
C GLU A 54 5.99 9.25 -2.13
N LYS A 55 6.67 10.04 -2.96
CA LYS A 55 7.18 9.63 -4.28
C LYS A 55 8.22 8.51 -4.26
N THR A 56 8.95 8.32 -3.16
CA THR A 56 9.92 7.23 -3.04
C THR A 56 9.20 5.87 -3.04
N ALA A 57 8.10 5.77 -2.30
CA ALA A 57 7.25 4.60 -2.24
C ALA A 57 6.60 4.29 -3.60
N GLU A 58 6.09 5.30 -4.31
CA GLU A 58 5.54 5.17 -5.65
C GLU A 58 6.57 4.59 -6.64
N ILE A 59 7.77 5.16 -6.66
CA ILE A 59 8.87 4.71 -7.54
C ILE A 59 9.24 3.26 -7.23
N LEU A 60 9.34 2.91 -5.95
CA LEU A 60 9.68 1.55 -5.54
C LEU A 60 8.62 0.56 -6.02
N LEU A 61 7.33 0.82 -5.75
CA LEU A 61 6.26 -0.09 -6.17
C LEU A 61 6.20 -0.29 -7.68
N LYS A 62 6.32 0.80 -8.45
CA LYS A 62 6.34 0.71 -9.92
C LYS A 62 7.54 -0.08 -10.46
N ARG A 63 8.69 -0.05 -9.77
CA ARG A 63 9.86 -0.87 -10.12
C ARG A 63 9.68 -2.31 -9.69
N HIS A 64 9.22 -2.53 -8.47
CA HIS A 64 9.02 -3.86 -7.90
C HIS A 64 8.09 -4.72 -8.76
N LEU A 65 6.95 -4.17 -9.19
CA LEU A 65 5.96 -4.88 -10.02
C LEU A 65 6.39 -5.12 -11.47
N LYS A 66 7.54 -4.63 -11.92
CA LYS A 66 8.08 -5.04 -13.23
C LYS A 66 8.63 -6.45 -13.20
N ASP A 67 9.22 -6.84 -12.06
CA ASP A 67 9.99 -8.05 -11.92
C ASP A 67 9.34 -9.06 -10.95
N ASN A 68 8.35 -8.63 -10.15
CA ASN A 68 7.70 -9.45 -9.13
C ASN A 68 6.19 -9.52 -9.34
N TYR A 69 5.58 -10.64 -9.00
CA TYR A 69 4.13 -10.84 -9.09
C TYR A 69 3.41 -10.14 -7.95
N GLY A 70 2.25 -9.56 -8.25
CA GLY A 70 1.42 -8.87 -7.27
C GLY A 70 0.44 -7.90 -7.89
N THR A 71 -0.40 -7.31 -7.04
CA THR A 71 -1.34 -6.25 -7.41
C THR A 71 -1.09 -5.02 -6.56
N ALA A 72 -0.85 -3.86 -7.19
CA ALA A 72 -0.69 -2.61 -6.48
C ALA A 72 -1.83 -1.63 -6.75
N PHE A 73 -2.24 -0.94 -5.71
CA PHE A 73 -3.25 0.12 -5.70
C PHE A 73 -2.54 1.45 -5.43
N LEU A 74 -2.43 2.29 -6.46
CA LEU A 74 -1.72 3.56 -6.40
C LEU A 74 -2.71 4.71 -6.49
N ILE A 75 -2.74 5.57 -5.48
CA ILE A 75 -3.62 6.74 -5.47
C ILE A 75 -3.34 7.63 -6.68
N GLU A 76 -4.39 8.06 -7.39
CA GLU A 76 -4.31 9.01 -8.51
C GLU A 76 -4.38 10.45 -7.97
N ASN A 77 -3.36 10.81 -7.18
CA ASN A 77 -3.17 12.14 -6.62
C ASN A 77 -1.67 12.44 -6.51
N SER A 78 -1.28 13.72 -6.58
CA SER A 78 0.11 14.14 -6.41
C SER A 78 0.42 14.66 -5.01
N GLU A 79 -0.61 15.07 -4.30
CA GLU A 79 -0.53 15.69 -2.98
C GLU A 79 -0.79 14.66 -1.87
N ARG A 80 -0.52 15.07 -0.64
CA ARG A 80 -0.80 14.23 0.53
C ARG A 80 -2.30 14.09 0.78
N GLU A 81 -2.99 15.22 0.78
CA GLU A 81 -4.42 15.30 1.00
C GLU A 81 -5.19 15.13 -0.31
N VAL A 82 -6.41 14.65 -0.20
CA VAL A 82 -7.39 14.51 -1.29
C VAL A 82 -8.61 15.37 -1.01
N PHE A 83 -9.49 15.51 -2.03
CA PHE A 83 -10.79 16.13 -1.87
C PHE A 83 -11.88 15.07 -1.89
N ILE A 84 -12.69 15.00 -0.84
CA ILE A 84 -13.89 14.18 -0.77
C ILE A 84 -15.09 15.10 -0.52
N ASN A 85 -16.08 15.05 -1.40
CA ASN A 85 -17.25 15.93 -1.33
C ASN A 85 -16.91 17.43 -1.25
N GLY A 86 -15.79 17.84 -1.87
CA GLY A 86 -15.28 19.22 -1.85
C GLY A 86 -14.49 19.63 -0.59
N TYR A 87 -14.23 18.71 0.33
CA TYR A 87 -13.48 18.95 1.56
C TYR A 87 -12.12 18.26 1.55
N VAL A 88 -11.11 18.92 2.12
CA VAL A 88 -9.74 18.39 2.26
C VAL A 88 -9.71 17.25 3.26
N MET A 89 -9.03 16.16 2.92
CA MET A 89 -8.95 14.96 3.73
C MET A 89 -7.62 14.24 3.58
N ASP A 90 -7.05 13.72 4.66
CA ASP A 90 -5.97 12.74 4.61
C ASP A 90 -6.56 11.37 4.23
N PRO A 91 -6.19 10.77 3.08
CA PRO A 91 -6.74 9.50 2.64
C PRO A 91 -6.43 8.34 3.59
N ASN A 92 -5.43 8.46 4.47
CA ASN A 92 -5.15 7.48 5.53
C ASN A 92 -5.91 7.79 6.84
N ARG A 93 -7.06 8.49 6.76
CA ARG A 93 -7.94 8.77 7.92
C ARG A 93 -9.40 8.40 7.65
N ILE A 94 -9.67 7.81 6.49
CA ILE A 94 -11.04 7.50 6.04
C ILE A 94 -11.54 6.11 6.43
N PHE A 95 -10.72 5.30 7.07
CA PHE A 95 -11.03 3.89 7.34
C PHE A 95 -11.83 3.67 8.64
N SER A 96 -12.22 4.75 9.33
CA SER A 96 -13.27 4.72 10.34
C SER A 96 -14.05 6.03 10.34
N ASN A 97 -15.34 5.97 10.71
CA ASN A 97 -16.18 7.16 10.77
C ASN A 97 -15.64 8.20 11.76
N VAL A 98 -15.15 7.74 12.92
CA VAL A 98 -14.54 8.61 13.95
C VAL A 98 -13.26 9.29 13.46
N GLY A 99 -12.41 8.55 12.75
CA GLY A 99 -11.18 9.09 12.14
C GLY A 99 -11.50 10.11 11.04
N ALA A 100 -12.44 9.78 10.16
CA ALA A 100 -12.90 10.64 9.08
C ALA A 100 -13.49 11.96 9.61
N GLU A 101 -14.41 11.88 10.59
CA GLU A 101 -15.02 13.07 11.22
C GLU A 101 -13.94 13.98 11.84
N LYS A 102 -13.04 13.43 12.64
CA LYS A 102 -11.95 14.21 13.27
C LYS A 102 -11.03 14.86 12.23
N ASN A 103 -10.71 14.14 11.17
CA ASN A 103 -9.82 14.65 10.13
C ASN A 103 -10.48 15.76 9.31
N LEU A 104 -11.76 15.62 8.94
CA LEU A 104 -12.55 16.65 8.28
C LEU A 104 -12.58 17.95 9.10
N ILE A 105 -12.91 17.85 10.39
CA ILE A 105 -12.98 19.02 11.28
C ILE A 105 -11.60 19.68 11.42
N LYS A 106 -10.53 18.89 11.47
CA LYS A 106 -9.16 19.38 11.61
C LYS A 106 -8.66 20.14 10.39
N LEU A 107 -9.00 19.64 9.17
CA LEU A 107 -8.44 20.17 7.94
C LEU A 107 -9.31 21.21 7.24
N ASN A 108 -10.57 21.42 7.69
CA ASN A 108 -11.49 22.33 7.04
C ASN A 108 -12.09 23.31 8.05
N ASP A 109 -11.63 24.53 7.99
CA ASP A 109 -12.16 25.61 8.85
C ASP A 109 -13.66 25.81 8.61
N LYS A 110 -14.44 25.91 9.71
CA LYS A 110 -15.88 26.20 9.67
C LYS A 110 -16.75 25.22 8.90
N ILE A 111 -16.30 23.97 8.71
CA ILE A 111 -17.14 22.93 8.11
C ILE A 111 -18.41 22.72 8.95
N SER A 112 -19.56 22.67 8.31
CA SER A 112 -20.82 22.43 9.00
C SER A 112 -20.97 20.96 9.42
N LYS A 113 -21.70 20.70 10.52
CA LYS A 113 -22.00 19.33 10.96
C LYS A 113 -22.68 18.51 9.86
N THR A 114 -23.61 19.10 9.12
CA THR A 114 -24.31 18.45 8.01
C THR A 114 -23.33 18.04 6.89
N ALA A 115 -22.33 18.87 6.59
CA ALA A 115 -21.31 18.54 5.58
C ALA A 115 -20.40 17.42 6.07
N VAL A 116 -20.01 17.41 7.34
CA VAL A 116 -19.24 16.33 7.97
C VAL A 116 -20.02 15.02 7.86
N ASP A 117 -21.28 14.99 8.30
CA ASP A 117 -22.11 13.78 8.30
C ASP A 117 -22.25 13.21 6.87
N LYS A 118 -22.60 14.07 5.90
CA LYS A 118 -22.71 13.63 4.49
C LYS A 118 -21.42 13.06 3.92
N THR A 119 -20.27 13.65 4.27
CA THR A 119 -18.97 13.20 3.77
C THR A 119 -18.57 11.88 4.42
N VAL A 120 -18.81 11.74 5.73
CA VAL A 120 -18.57 10.47 6.46
C VAL A 120 -19.46 9.34 5.92
N ASP A 121 -20.74 9.63 5.65
CA ASP A 121 -21.67 8.65 5.06
C ASP A 121 -21.21 8.19 3.67
N LEU A 122 -20.76 9.11 2.82
CA LEU A 122 -20.22 8.79 1.49
C LEU A 122 -19.01 7.83 1.62
N ILE A 123 -18.08 8.11 2.51
CA ILE A 123 -16.93 7.26 2.77
C ILE A 123 -17.37 5.89 3.31
N ALA A 124 -18.31 5.87 4.25
CA ALA A 124 -18.79 4.64 4.88
C ALA A 124 -19.47 3.68 3.87
N ASN A 125 -20.18 4.23 2.89
CA ASN A 125 -20.85 3.46 1.85
C ASN A 125 -19.87 2.72 0.91
N ASP A 126 -18.72 3.30 0.63
CA ASP A 126 -17.75 2.74 -0.30
C ASP A 126 -16.64 1.92 0.38
N LYS A 127 -16.41 2.16 1.66
CA LYS A 127 -15.26 1.61 2.41
C LYS A 127 -15.16 0.08 2.35
N GLU A 128 -16.24 -0.64 2.57
CA GLU A 128 -16.22 -2.11 2.56
C GLU A 128 -15.95 -2.64 1.15
N LYS A 129 -16.55 -2.05 0.12
CA LYS A 129 -16.31 -2.41 -1.27
C LYS A 129 -14.86 -2.16 -1.70
N PHE A 130 -14.29 -1.03 -1.26
CA PHE A 130 -12.88 -0.74 -1.49
C PHE A 130 -11.99 -1.76 -0.78
N PHE A 131 -12.31 -2.09 0.48
CA PHE A 131 -11.58 -3.07 1.26
C PHE A 131 -11.56 -4.45 0.59
N ASP A 132 -12.70 -4.93 0.08
CA ASP A 132 -12.78 -6.19 -0.65
C ASP A 132 -11.85 -6.22 -1.87
N LYS A 133 -11.68 -5.06 -2.54
CA LYS A 133 -10.79 -4.93 -3.70
C LYS A 133 -9.30 -4.97 -3.34
N ILE A 134 -8.91 -4.32 -2.24
CA ILE A 134 -7.51 -4.27 -1.82
C ILE A 134 -7.07 -5.49 -1.01
N THR A 135 -8.03 -6.28 -0.49
CA THR A 135 -7.74 -7.49 0.28
C THR A 135 -7.07 -8.54 -0.62
N PRO A 136 -5.89 -9.05 -0.24
CA PRO A 136 -5.24 -10.09 -1.01
C PRO A 136 -6.01 -11.41 -0.95
N PRO A 137 -5.96 -12.22 -2.00
CA PRO A 137 -6.62 -13.52 -2.01
C PRO A 137 -5.97 -14.51 -1.05
N ASN A 138 -6.74 -15.55 -0.65
CA ASN A 138 -6.23 -16.74 0.08
C ASN A 138 -5.46 -16.45 1.37
N GLY A 139 -5.86 -15.43 2.13
CA GLY A 139 -5.15 -15.06 3.36
C GLY A 139 -3.75 -14.48 3.13
N GLY A 140 -3.52 -13.96 1.94
CA GLY A 140 -2.26 -13.33 1.55
C GLY A 140 -1.93 -12.06 2.32
N LEU A 141 -0.89 -11.36 1.89
CA LEU A 141 -0.31 -10.22 2.59
C LEU A 141 -0.62 -8.90 1.87
N LEU A 142 -1.20 -7.93 2.56
CA LEU A 142 -1.30 -6.54 2.12
C LEU A 142 -0.11 -5.73 2.65
N ILE A 143 0.62 -5.07 1.76
CA ILE A 143 1.81 -4.27 2.10
C ILE A 143 1.55 -2.81 1.72
N ALA A 144 1.58 -1.92 2.71
CA ALA A 144 1.59 -0.49 2.47
C ALA A 144 3.03 0.04 2.46
N LEU A 145 3.30 0.99 1.56
CA LEU A 145 4.56 1.70 1.53
C LEU A 145 4.32 3.18 1.82
N HIS A 146 5.01 3.67 2.85
CA HIS A 146 4.95 5.07 3.27
C HIS A 146 6.32 5.73 3.32
N ASN A 147 6.32 7.05 3.15
CA ASN A 147 7.50 7.87 3.39
C ASN A 147 7.19 8.90 4.46
N ASN A 148 7.95 8.84 5.55
CA ASN A 148 7.79 9.78 6.64
C ASN A 148 8.69 11.03 6.50
N LEU A 149 8.27 12.08 7.18
CA LEU A 149 9.00 13.32 7.35
C LEU A 149 9.62 13.40 8.76
N ARG A 150 10.32 14.49 9.05
CA ARG A 150 11.19 14.65 10.23
C ARG A 150 10.54 14.34 11.57
N ASP A 151 9.24 14.57 11.71
CA ASP A 151 8.53 14.49 12.99
C ASP A 151 7.81 13.16 13.21
N TYR A 152 7.91 12.22 12.26
CA TYR A 152 7.30 10.90 12.39
C TYR A 152 8.38 9.82 12.49
N SER A 153 8.27 9.02 13.54
CA SER A 153 9.18 7.91 13.84
C SER A 153 8.41 6.81 14.55
N ILE A 154 9.05 5.66 14.75
CA ILE A 154 8.49 4.53 15.49
C ILE A 154 7.99 4.95 16.89
N ASP A 155 8.59 5.97 17.50
CA ASP A 155 8.19 6.46 18.83
C ASP A 155 6.73 6.91 18.89
N LYS A 156 6.16 7.31 17.74
CA LYS A 156 4.73 7.67 17.63
C LYS A 156 3.82 6.43 17.62
N GLU A 157 4.34 5.29 17.24
CA GLU A 157 3.60 4.02 17.13
C GLU A 157 3.72 3.14 18.38
N ILE A 158 4.83 3.24 19.12
CA ILE A 158 5.06 2.47 20.37
C ILE A 158 3.87 2.53 21.33
N PRO A 159 3.24 3.69 21.62
CA PRO A 159 2.12 3.74 22.57
C PRO A 159 0.86 2.97 22.13
N PHE A 160 0.78 2.58 20.87
CA PHE A 160 -0.37 1.88 20.27
C PHE A 160 -0.04 0.43 19.91
N SER A 161 1.15 -0.03 20.26
CA SER A 161 1.67 -1.35 19.90
C SER A 161 1.63 -2.30 21.09
N THR A 162 1.39 -3.57 20.83
CA THR A 162 1.39 -4.63 21.86
C THR A 162 2.79 -5.17 22.07
N GLU A 163 3.63 -5.17 21.03
CA GLU A 163 5.04 -5.53 21.12
C GLU A 163 5.89 -4.59 20.25
N VAL A 164 7.15 -4.44 20.67
CA VAL A 164 8.13 -3.54 20.03
C VAL A 164 9.49 -4.22 19.97
N SER A 165 10.12 -4.22 18.80
CA SER A 165 11.51 -4.67 18.60
C SER A 165 12.33 -3.49 18.08
N LEU A 166 13.16 -2.90 18.95
CA LEU A 166 14.09 -1.83 18.58
C LEU A 166 15.46 -2.42 18.31
N LYS A 167 16.13 -2.00 17.23
CA LYS A 167 17.44 -2.51 16.82
C LYS A 167 18.59 -1.63 17.26
N ASN A 168 18.41 -0.33 17.29
CA ASN A 168 19.40 0.63 17.78
C ASN A 168 18.71 1.73 18.57
N SER A 169 19.34 2.13 19.69
CA SER A 169 18.90 3.27 20.48
C SER A 169 19.26 4.61 19.83
N ASP A 170 20.14 4.62 18.81
CA ASP A 170 20.64 5.83 18.20
C ASP A 170 19.86 6.23 16.96
N HIS A 171 19.52 7.52 16.84
CA HIS A 171 19.10 8.17 15.62
C HIS A 171 20.03 7.79 14.48
N PRO A 172 19.71 7.37 13.34
CA PRO A 172 18.62 7.70 12.41
C PRO A 172 17.67 6.57 12.09
N HIS A 173 17.78 5.43 12.77
CA HIS A 173 17.03 4.23 12.44
C HIS A 173 15.57 4.27 12.89
N HIS A 174 15.17 5.15 13.77
CA HIS A 174 13.79 5.34 14.25
C HIS A 174 12.80 5.70 13.16
N HIS A 175 13.27 6.15 12.01
CA HIS A 175 12.41 6.48 10.85
C HIS A 175 12.23 5.31 9.88
N ASN A 176 12.97 4.21 10.07
CA ASN A 176 12.89 3.02 9.21
C ASN A 176 12.35 1.86 10.04
N PHE A 177 11.08 1.56 9.89
CA PHE A 177 10.43 0.54 10.71
C PHE A 177 9.26 -0.11 9.99
N PHE A 178 8.87 -1.26 10.50
CA PHE A 178 7.67 -1.98 10.11
C PHE A 178 6.57 -1.80 11.16
N ILE A 179 5.34 -1.64 10.69
CA ILE A 179 4.13 -1.85 11.50
C ILE A 179 3.48 -3.12 10.96
N CYS A 180 3.25 -4.12 11.77
CA CYS A 180 2.55 -5.33 11.35
C CYS A 180 1.36 -5.64 12.25
N THR A 181 0.36 -6.34 11.69
CA THR A 181 -0.88 -6.71 12.40
C THR A 181 -0.93 -8.19 12.76
N ASN A 182 0.01 -9.00 12.27
CA ASN A 182 0.07 -10.42 12.52
C ASN A 182 1.30 -10.76 13.37
N ARG A 183 1.10 -11.61 14.39
CA ARG A 183 2.14 -12.00 15.35
C ARG A 183 3.26 -12.82 14.71
N ASP A 184 2.93 -13.71 13.80
CA ASP A 184 3.95 -14.56 13.15
C ASP A 184 4.83 -13.71 12.23
N ASP A 185 4.22 -12.75 11.50
CA ASP A 185 4.95 -11.77 10.72
C ASP A 185 5.86 -10.90 11.59
N TYR A 186 5.38 -10.46 12.78
CA TYR A 186 6.20 -9.73 13.75
C TYR A 186 7.40 -10.56 14.20
N ASN A 187 7.22 -11.83 14.52
CA ASN A 187 8.30 -12.71 14.96
C ASN A 187 9.39 -12.89 13.90
N LEU A 188 9.00 -12.92 12.62
CA LEU A 188 9.93 -12.98 11.49
C LEU A 188 10.62 -11.62 11.26
N LEU A 189 9.86 -10.53 11.17
CA LEU A 189 10.38 -9.18 10.96
C LEU A 189 11.29 -8.72 12.10
N SER A 190 11.03 -9.17 13.33
CA SER A 190 11.90 -8.89 14.50
C SER A 190 13.30 -9.46 14.38
N LYS A 191 13.57 -10.36 13.44
CA LYS A 191 14.91 -10.86 13.12
C LYS A 191 15.65 -9.97 12.09
N SER A 192 14.91 -9.06 11.43
CA SER A 192 15.48 -8.11 10.47
C SER A 192 16.38 -7.07 11.16
N PRO A 193 17.19 -6.32 10.41
CA PRO A 193 17.95 -5.21 10.97
C PRO A 193 17.11 -3.95 11.23
N TYR A 194 15.78 -4.00 11.03
CA TYR A 194 14.88 -2.86 11.16
C TYR A 194 14.06 -2.90 12.44
N ASN A 195 13.59 -1.75 12.88
CA ASN A 195 12.66 -1.66 13.98
C ASN A 195 11.28 -2.20 13.56
N VAL A 196 10.56 -2.80 14.48
CA VAL A 196 9.26 -3.40 14.24
C VAL A 196 8.33 -3.12 15.39
N VAL A 197 7.07 -2.80 15.09
CA VAL A 197 5.97 -2.79 16.07
C VAL A 197 4.85 -3.73 15.65
N LEU A 198 4.24 -4.37 16.65
CA LEU A 198 3.04 -5.20 16.47
C LEU A 198 1.81 -4.40 16.90
N GLN A 199 0.84 -4.27 16.00
CA GLN A 199 -0.47 -3.62 16.23
C GLN A 199 -1.60 -4.63 15.96
N ASP A 200 -1.63 -5.72 16.72
CA ASP A 200 -2.63 -6.80 16.60
C ASP A 200 -3.89 -6.56 17.43
N ILE A 201 -3.89 -5.56 18.31
CA ILE A 201 -5.03 -5.17 19.13
C ILE A 201 -5.43 -3.74 18.80
N GLN A 202 -6.74 -3.56 18.54
CA GLN A 202 -7.27 -2.23 18.26
C GLN A 202 -7.04 -1.27 19.44
N PRO A 203 -6.42 -0.10 19.22
CA PRO A 203 -6.27 0.87 20.27
C PRO A 203 -7.62 1.51 20.64
N LYS A 204 -7.73 1.98 21.90
CA LYS A 204 -8.96 2.62 22.42
C LYS A 204 -9.37 3.86 21.65
N LYS A 205 -8.41 4.56 21.01
CA LYS A 205 -8.65 5.77 20.21
C LYS A 205 -8.39 5.47 18.75
N ASP A 206 -9.46 5.32 17.98
CA ASP A 206 -9.39 5.16 16.53
C ASP A 206 -8.99 6.47 15.85
N ASN A 207 -7.97 6.43 14.99
CA ASN A 207 -7.51 7.56 14.21
C ASN A 207 -7.91 7.47 12.73
N GLY A 208 -8.59 6.41 12.32
CA GLY A 208 -9.06 6.17 10.96
C GLY A 208 -8.00 5.66 9.99
N SER A 209 -6.82 5.22 10.47
CA SER A 209 -5.78 4.70 9.57
C SER A 209 -6.14 3.34 8.99
N LEU A 210 -5.56 3.06 7.81
CA LEU A 210 -5.69 1.77 7.14
C LEU A 210 -5.18 0.63 8.01
N SER A 211 -4.03 0.78 8.68
CA SER A 211 -3.44 -0.26 9.53
C SER A 211 -4.41 -0.73 10.63
N TRP A 212 -5.08 0.21 11.30
CA TRP A 212 -6.05 -0.15 12.35
C TRP A 212 -7.33 -0.74 11.80
N PHE A 213 -7.76 -0.30 10.61
CA PHE A 213 -8.90 -0.91 9.94
C PHE A 213 -8.60 -2.35 9.55
N ILE A 214 -7.44 -2.62 8.97
CA ILE A 214 -7.00 -3.95 8.55
C ILE A 214 -6.81 -4.88 9.77
N ALA A 215 -6.24 -4.39 10.87
CA ALA A 215 -6.11 -5.16 12.12
C ALA A 215 -7.49 -5.64 12.63
N ARG A 216 -8.53 -4.78 12.55
CA ARG A 216 -9.91 -5.15 12.92
C ARG A 216 -10.51 -6.22 12.02
N LYS A 217 -10.08 -6.30 10.78
CA LYS A 217 -10.56 -7.26 9.78
C LYS A 217 -9.79 -8.59 9.83
N GLY A 218 -8.74 -8.69 10.64
CA GLY A 218 -7.91 -9.89 10.75
C GLY A 218 -7.13 -10.22 9.49
N VAL A 219 -6.88 -9.25 8.61
CA VAL A 219 -6.06 -9.42 7.41
C VAL A 219 -4.59 -9.20 7.76
N ARG A 220 -3.70 -10.02 7.20
CA ARG A 220 -2.25 -9.84 7.34
C ARG A 220 -1.83 -8.54 6.64
N PHE A 221 -1.17 -7.67 7.39
CA PHE A 221 -0.78 -6.36 6.91
C PHE A 221 0.58 -5.94 7.44
N ILE A 222 1.38 -5.36 6.56
CA ILE A 222 2.65 -4.74 6.90
C ILE A 222 2.69 -3.35 6.28
N ASN A 223 3.01 -2.35 7.11
CA ASN A 223 3.35 -1.02 6.65
C ASN A 223 4.87 -0.83 6.73
N ILE A 224 5.49 -0.44 5.62
CA ILE A 224 6.91 -0.07 5.53
C ILE A 224 7.03 1.43 5.66
N GLU A 225 7.65 1.89 6.73
CA GLU A 225 7.94 3.30 6.95
C GLU A 225 9.43 3.60 6.73
N THR A 226 9.72 4.56 5.85
CA THR A 226 11.08 5.09 5.66
C THR A 226 11.03 6.59 5.40
N ARG A 227 12.16 7.28 5.56
CA ARG A 227 12.23 8.67 5.15
C ARG A 227 12.04 8.84 3.64
N LEU A 228 11.36 9.91 3.25
CA LEU A 228 11.28 10.35 1.86
C LEU A 228 12.70 10.50 1.27
N GLY A 229 12.92 9.93 0.09
CA GLY A 229 14.22 9.89 -0.57
C GLY A 229 15.09 8.66 -0.24
N TYR A 230 14.74 7.86 0.76
CA TYR A 230 15.53 6.69 1.17
C TYR A 230 15.16 5.41 0.39
N LEU A 231 15.14 5.53 -0.94
CA LEU A 231 14.73 4.44 -1.85
C LEU A 231 15.50 3.14 -1.61
N SER A 232 16.82 3.21 -1.43
CA SER A 232 17.65 2.01 -1.21
C SER A 232 17.28 1.27 0.08
N ILE A 233 16.93 2.00 1.15
CA ILE A 233 16.53 1.39 2.42
C ILE A 233 15.15 0.78 2.25
N GLN A 234 14.21 1.49 1.67
CA GLN A 234 12.85 1.00 1.45
C GLN A 234 12.84 -0.24 0.55
N THR A 235 13.71 -0.27 -0.49
CA THR A 235 13.90 -1.45 -1.33
C THR A 235 14.37 -2.65 -0.53
N LYS A 236 15.38 -2.47 0.34
CA LYS A 236 15.89 -3.57 1.19
C LYS A 236 14.85 -4.06 2.20
N MET A 237 14.02 -3.16 2.72
CA MET A 237 12.93 -3.54 3.63
C MET A 237 11.87 -4.36 2.90
N LEU A 238 11.45 -3.93 1.70
CA LEU A 238 10.52 -4.70 0.88
C LEU A 238 11.10 -6.06 0.49
N GLN A 239 12.37 -6.09 0.05
CA GLN A 239 13.04 -7.34 -0.28
C GLN A 239 13.11 -8.30 0.91
N TYR A 240 13.33 -7.79 2.13
CA TYR A 240 13.32 -8.63 3.33
C TYR A 240 11.96 -9.30 3.55
N ILE A 241 10.85 -8.59 3.27
CA ILE A 241 9.51 -9.19 3.31
C ILE A 241 9.38 -10.30 2.26
N GLU A 242 9.78 -10.03 1.01
CA GLU A 242 9.69 -11.00 -0.09
C GLU A 242 10.52 -12.27 0.15
N ASP A 243 11.67 -12.14 0.82
CA ASP A 243 12.58 -13.26 1.07
C ASP A 243 12.18 -14.13 2.27
N HIS A 244 11.35 -13.62 3.21
CA HIS A 244 11.14 -14.27 4.50
C HIS A 244 9.66 -14.50 4.87
N LEU A 245 8.73 -13.89 4.16
CA LEU A 245 7.29 -14.01 4.43
C LEU A 245 6.59 -14.63 3.23
N ASP A 246 5.79 -15.66 3.47
CA ASP A 246 4.95 -16.33 2.45
C ASP A 246 3.63 -15.59 2.19
#